data_4e9ffc9f602bd3149c1e615ca4cf7a55
#
_entry.id   4e9ffc9f602bd3149c1e615ca4cf7a55
#
_cell.length_a   1.000
_cell.length_b   1.000
_cell.length_c   1.000
_cell.angle_alpha   90.00
_cell.angle_beta   90.00
_cell.angle_gamma   90.00
#
_symmetry.space_group_name_H-M   'P 1'
#
loop_
_entity.id
_entity.type
_entity.pdbx_description
1 polymer ?
#
loop_
_entity_poly.entity_id
_entity_poly.type
_entity_poly.pdbx_seq_one_letter_code
_entity_poly.pdbx_strand_id
1 'polypeptide(L)'
;MESPKYAIVDLETTGHSHQNGDRIIQIAIVIMQDWNIQTTYTKFIHPGKSIPIFIQELTHITDEDVRDAMPFEMYADKIYELLSDCVFVAHNADFDLSFLQAEFRRVGLPEWHGKKMDTVELTKIMFPTAISYKLSDLAAELQIPLKQAHRADDDAYATALVLKKCWEKMMTLPLVTLELIHKRSFRLKS
;
A
#
# COMPACT_ATOMS: atom_id res chain seq x y z
N MET A 1 13.59 13.92 -18.40
CA MET A 1 12.54 13.87 -17.35
C MET A 1 12.97 12.82 -16.35
N GLU A 2 12.97 13.16 -15.07
CA GLU A 2 13.23 12.16 -14.03
C GLU A 2 12.12 11.10 -14.05
N SER A 3 12.49 9.87 -13.77
CA SER A 3 11.52 8.77 -13.64
C SER A 3 10.61 9.00 -12.43
N PRO A 4 9.35 8.58 -12.49
CA PRO A 4 8.46 8.74 -11.37
C PRO A 4 8.95 7.96 -10.15
N LYS A 5 8.76 8.55 -8.97
CA LYS A 5 8.91 7.85 -7.70
C LYS A 5 7.56 7.21 -7.31
N TYR A 6 7.63 6.04 -6.74
CA TYR A 6 6.47 5.32 -6.21
C TYR A 6 6.63 5.18 -4.70
N ALA A 7 5.60 5.53 -3.95
CA ALA A 7 5.49 5.23 -2.54
C ALA A 7 4.51 4.06 -2.38
N ILE A 8 5.06 2.87 -2.16
CA ILE A 8 4.26 1.67 -1.95
C ILE A 8 3.94 1.60 -0.47
N VAL A 9 2.65 1.69 -0.15
CA VAL A 9 2.15 1.80 1.22
C VAL A 9 1.34 0.57 1.57
N ASP A 10 1.49 0.11 2.79
CA ASP A 10 0.64 -0.89 3.42
C ASP A 10 0.39 -0.52 4.88
N LEU A 11 -0.82 -0.77 5.37
CA LEU A 11 -1.27 -0.41 6.70
C LEU A 11 -1.88 -1.60 7.41
N GLU A 12 -1.49 -1.81 8.67
CA GLU A 12 -2.29 -2.59 9.60
C GLU A 12 -3.12 -1.65 10.48
N THR A 13 -4.35 -2.06 10.76
CA THR A 13 -5.35 -1.21 11.43
C THR A 13 -6.11 -1.97 12.49
N THR A 14 -6.76 -1.27 13.43
CA THR A 14 -7.62 -1.89 14.47
C THR A 14 -8.94 -2.41 13.93
N GLY A 15 -9.21 -2.26 12.63
CA GLY A 15 -10.44 -2.73 11.98
C GLY A 15 -10.56 -2.20 10.56
N HIS A 16 -11.74 -2.32 9.97
CA HIS A 16 -11.91 -2.13 8.53
C HIS A 16 -12.34 -0.72 8.11
N SER A 17 -12.64 0.18 9.06
CA SER A 17 -13.19 1.50 8.70
C SER A 17 -12.78 2.59 9.68
N HIS A 18 -12.04 3.57 9.19
CA HIS A 18 -11.71 4.78 9.93
C HIS A 18 -12.98 5.56 10.40
N GLN A 19 -14.12 5.40 9.71
CA GLN A 19 -15.41 6.01 10.09
C GLN A 19 -15.97 5.40 11.38
N ASN A 20 -15.65 4.15 11.66
CA ASN A 20 -16.00 3.45 12.90
C ASN A 20 -15.01 3.71 14.04
N GLY A 21 -14.07 4.64 13.84
CA GLY A 21 -13.04 4.96 14.81
C GLY A 21 -11.86 3.98 14.80
N ASP A 22 -11.72 3.16 13.75
CA ASP A 22 -10.52 2.33 13.61
C ASP A 22 -9.29 3.18 13.30
N ARG A 23 -8.14 2.72 13.76
CA ARG A 23 -6.88 3.45 13.76
C ARG A 23 -5.76 2.60 13.14
N ILE A 24 -4.76 3.27 12.61
CA ILE A 24 -3.53 2.63 12.13
C ILE A 24 -2.73 2.11 13.33
N ILE A 25 -2.22 0.88 13.24
CA ILE A 25 -1.32 0.26 14.23
C ILE A 25 0.07 -0.05 13.67
N GLN A 26 0.19 -0.21 12.35
CA GLN A 26 1.48 -0.28 11.67
C GLN A 26 1.37 0.42 10.32
N ILE A 27 2.42 1.09 9.92
CA ILE A 27 2.59 1.64 8.57
C ILE A 27 3.91 1.19 8.00
N ALA A 28 3.90 0.79 6.74
CA ALA A 28 5.11 0.61 5.94
C ALA A 28 5.02 1.40 4.64
N ILE A 29 6.12 2.05 4.28
CA ILE A 29 6.29 2.79 3.03
C ILE A 29 7.58 2.33 2.39
N VAL A 30 7.49 1.79 1.18
CA VAL A 30 8.64 1.42 0.35
C VAL A 30 8.74 2.44 -0.79
N ILE A 31 9.83 3.20 -0.82
CA ILE A 31 10.09 4.13 -1.92
C ILE A 31 10.84 3.41 -3.02
N MET A 32 10.26 3.40 -4.22
CA MET A 32 10.84 2.81 -5.42
C MET A 32 11.03 3.88 -6.49
N GLN A 33 12.20 3.87 -7.14
CA GLN A 33 12.50 4.66 -8.32
C GLN A 33 13.35 3.83 -9.27
N ASP A 34 13.17 3.99 -10.58
CA ASP A 34 13.86 3.18 -11.61
C ASP A 34 13.73 1.66 -11.36
N TRP A 35 12.57 1.23 -10.83
CA TRP A 35 12.24 -0.15 -10.50
C TRP A 35 13.17 -0.78 -9.44
N ASN A 36 13.87 0.06 -8.67
CA ASN A 36 14.69 -0.34 -7.54
C ASN A 36 14.17 0.30 -6.26
N ILE A 37 14.16 -0.49 -5.19
CA ILE A 37 13.83 0.01 -3.85
C ILE A 37 14.96 0.92 -3.38
N GLN A 38 14.62 2.17 -3.04
CA GLN A 38 15.57 3.18 -2.58
C GLN A 38 15.64 3.22 -1.06
N THR A 39 14.50 3.16 -0.40
CA THR A 39 14.40 3.19 1.05
C THR A 39 13.09 2.58 1.52
N THR A 40 13.07 2.18 2.78
CA THR A 40 11.88 1.69 3.47
C THR A 40 11.68 2.47 4.76
N TYR A 41 10.43 2.71 5.11
CA TYR A 41 10.04 3.37 6.35
C TYR A 41 8.94 2.55 7.00
N THR A 42 9.18 2.02 8.19
CA THR A 42 8.21 1.21 8.92
C THR A 42 8.11 1.68 10.36
N LYS A 43 6.88 1.83 10.86
CA LYS A 43 6.60 2.22 12.24
C LYS A 43 5.40 1.47 12.79
N PHE A 44 5.51 1.01 14.03
CA PHE A 44 4.34 0.77 14.87
C PHE A 44 3.77 2.11 15.32
N ILE A 45 2.45 2.15 15.45
CA ILE A 45 1.70 3.36 15.82
C ILE A 45 0.78 3.00 16.97
N HIS A 46 0.86 3.76 18.05
CA HIS A 46 -0.07 3.60 19.17
C HIS A 46 -1.46 4.09 18.77
N PRO A 47 -2.49 3.21 18.73
CA PRO A 47 -3.81 3.57 18.19
C PRO A 47 -4.67 4.41 19.15
N GLY A 48 -4.24 4.59 20.41
CA GLY A 48 -5.04 5.26 21.46
C GLY A 48 -6.19 4.41 22.01
N LYS A 49 -6.25 3.13 21.63
CA LYS A 49 -7.27 2.15 22.07
C LYS A 49 -6.70 0.74 22.00
N SER A 50 -7.34 -0.23 22.66
CA SER A 50 -6.94 -1.63 22.54
C SER A 50 -7.21 -2.18 21.13
N ILE A 51 -6.33 -3.07 20.68
CA ILE A 51 -6.46 -3.77 19.41
C ILE A 51 -7.44 -4.95 19.61
N PRO A 52 -8.52 -5.07 18.82
CA PRO A 52 -9.43 -6.20 18.91
C PRO A 52 -8.71 -7.54 18.73
N ILE A 53 -9.11 -8.57 19.50
CA ILE A 53 -8.43 -9.88 19.51
C ILE A 53 -8.33 -10.48 18.10
N PHE A 54 -9.39 -10.39 17.28
CA PHE A 54 -9.37 -10.93 15.92
C PHE A 54 -8.37 -10.21 15.00
N ILE A 55 -8.07 -8.92 15.27
CA ILE A 55 -7.01 -8.18 14.56
C ILE A 55 -5.64 -8.63 15.04
N GLN A 56 -5.45 -8.83 16.35
CA GLN A 56 -4.19 -9.36 16.88
C GLN A 56 -3.88 -10.76 16.31
N GLU A 57 -4.90 -11.61 16.18
CA GLU A 57 -4.77 -12.92 15.55
C GLU A 57 -4.43 -12.85 14.06
N LEU A 58 -5.00 -11.88 13.34
CA LEU A 58 -4.78 -11.68 11.91
C LEU A 58 -3.40 -11.11 11.60
N THR A 59 -3.04 -10.02 12.30
CA THR A 59 -1.83 -9.23 12.01
C THR A 59 -0.62 -9.67 12.82
N HIS A 60 -0.84 -10.46 13.88
CA HIS A 60 0.15 -10.79 14.90
C HIS A 60 0.76 -9.55 15.58
N ILE A 61 0.01 -8.43 15.60
CA ILE A 61 0.36 -7.22 16.34
C ILE A 61 -0.53 -7.14 17.56
N THR A 62 0.07 -7.12 18.73
CA THR A 62 -0.61 -7.11 20.03
C THR A 62 -0.60 -5.71 20.64
N ASP A 63 -1.39 -5.49 21.68
CA ASP A 63 -1.33 -4.25 22.49
C ASP A 63 0.08 -4.01 23.08
N GLU A 64 0.81 -5.10 23.35
CA GLU A 64 2.20 -5.05 23.85
C GLU A 64 3.15 -4.43 22.81
N ASP A 65 3.01 -4.85 21.53
CA ASP A 65 3.89 -4.40 20.44
C ASP A 65 3.75 -2.90 20.18
N VAL A 66 2.58 -2.31 20.44
CA VAL A 66 2.31 -0.90 20.20
C VAL A 66 2.32 -0.05 21.47
N ARG A 67 2.55 -0.64 22.66
CA ARG A 67 2.49 0.05 23.96
C ARG A 67 3.40 1.26 24.02
N ASP A 68 4.64 1.11 23.59
CA ASP A 68 5.66 2.16 23.64
C ASP A 68 5.81 2.88 22.28
N ALA A 69 4.94 2.57 21.32
CA ALA A 69 4.91 3.25 20.02
C ALA A 69 4.36 4.68 20.19
N MET A 70 4.90 5.60 19.41
CA MET A 70 4.35 6.96 19.37
C MET A 70 3.02 6.99 18.59
N PRO A 71 2.12 7.92 18.92
CA PRO A 71 0.89 8.10 18.14
C PRO A 71 1.18 8.67 16.75
N PHE A 72 0.20 8.58 15.83
CA PHE A 72 0.36 8.97 14.42
C PHE A 72 0.87 10.40 14.23
N GLU A 73 0.45 11.32 15.10
CA GLU A 73 0.84 12.74 15.09
C GLU A 73 2.36 12.94 15.03
N MET A 74 3.11 12.07 15.70
CA MET A 74 4.57 12.16 15.76
C MET A 74 5.27 11.77 14.46
N TYR A 75 4.55 11.08 13.57
CA TYR A 75 5.07 10.61 12.29
C TYR A 75 4.42 11.29 11.08
N ALA A 76 3.35 12.05 11.31
CA ALA A 76 2.48 12.56 10.27
C ALA A 76 3.21 13.40 9.21
N ASP A 77 4.02 14.37 9.65
CA ASP A 77 4.79 15.25 8.73
C ASP A 77 5.77 14.43 7.89
N LYS A 78 6.47 13.46 8.51
CA LYS A 78 7.40 12.59 7.78
C LYS A 78 6.70 11.68 6.79
N ILE A 79 5.55 11.11 7.16
CA ILE A 79 4.74 10.29 6.26
C ILE A 79 4.25 11.14 5.09
N TYR A 80 3.73 12.34 5.36
CA TYR A 80 3.25 13.26 4.35
C TYR A 80 4.37 13.67 3.37
N GLU A 81 5.57 14.00 3.89
CA GLU A 81 6.76 14.31 3.09
C GLU A 81 7.13 13.14 2.15
N LEU A 82 7.16 11.91 2.66
CA LEU A 82 7.50 10.71 1.86
C LEU A 82 6.52 10.48 0.69
N LEU A 83 5.26 10.90 0.85
CA LEU A 83 4.25 10.76 -0.19
C LEU A 83 4.22 11.91 -1.19
N SER A 84 4.77 13.09 -0.85
CA SER A 84 4.51 14.35 -1.55
C SER A 84 4.86 14.34 -3.04
N ASP A 85 5.99 13.74 -3.42
CA ASP A 85 6.48 13.71 -4.80
C ASP A 85 6.38 12.31 -5.44
N CYS A 86 5.53 11.45 -4.87
CA CYS A 86 5.39 10.07 -5.29
C CYS A 86 4.01 9.79 -5.90
N VAL A 87 3.98 8.75 -6.74
CA VAL A 87 2.74 8.04 -7.03
C VAL A 87 2.45 7.13 -5.85
N PHE A 88 1.32 7.33 -5.17
CA PHE A 88 0.85 6.44 -4.11
C PHE A 88 0.47 5.08 -4.70
N VAL A 89 1.01 4.01 -4.16
CA VAL A 89 0.70 2.64 -4.61
C VAL A 89 0.33 1.80 -3.41
N ALA A 90 -0.74 1.02 -3.50
CA ALA A 90 -1.07 0.00 -2.51
C ALA A 90 -1.82 -1.17 -3.16
N HIS A 91 -1.96 -2.25 -2.42
CA HIS A 91 -2.76 -3.41 -2.81
C HIS A 91 -4.16 -3.29 -2.23
N ASN A 92 -5.13 -2.77 -2.99
CA ASN A 92 -6.42 -2.20 -2.59
C ASN A 92 -6.26 -0.77 -2.04
N ALA A 93 -5.71 0.11 -2.88
CA ALA A 93 -5.22 1.44 -2.52
C ALA A 93 -6.26 2.37 -1.88
N ASP A 94 -7.56 2.16 -2.12
CA ASP A 94 -8.62 2.97 -1.49
C ASP A 94 -8.69 2.75 0.02
N PHE A 95 -8.40 1.54 0.48
CA PHE A 95 -8.37 1.23 1.90
C PHE A 95 -7.29 2.04 2.61
N ASP A 96 -6.03 1.88 2.21
CA ASP A 96 -4.88 2.53 2.85
C ASP A 96 -4.96 4.04 2.77
N LEU A 97 -5.30 4.58 1.60
CA LEU A 97 -5.41 6.02 1.40
C LEU A 97 -6.54 6.60 2.26
N SER A 98 -7.66 5.91 2.44
CA SER A 98 -8.77 6.39 3.26
C SER A 98 -8.38 6.56 4.73
N PHE A 99 -7.61 5.62 5.28
CA PHE A 99 -7.08 5.70 6.64
C PHE A 99 -6.05 6.82 6.78
N LEU A 100 -5.11 6.95 5.84
CA LEU A 100 -4.13 8.04 5.85
C LEU A 100 -4.79 9.41 5.78
N GLN A 101 -5.78 9.60 4.91
CA GLN A 101 -6.54 10.85 4.81
C GLN A 101 -7.27 11.17 6.12
N ALA A 102 -7.83 10.16 6.77
CA ALA A 102 -8.48 10.36 8.07
C ALA A 102 -7.49 10.77 9.16
N GLU A 103 -6.31 10.16 9.19
CA GLU A 103 -5.26 10.52 10.14
C GLU A 103 -4.66 11.91 9.84
N PHE A 104 -4.38 12.25 8.58
CA PHE A 104 -3.91 13.59 8.20
C PHE A 104 -4.91 14.67 8.61
N ARG A 105 -6.20 14.46 8.34
CA ARG A 105 -7.25 15.39 8.77
C ARG A 105 -7.29 15.55 10.29
N ARG A 106 -7.10 14.47 11.04
CA ARG A 106 -7.11 14.48 12.51
C ARG A 106 -6.00 15.33 13.10
N VAL A 107 -4.82 15.33 12.46
CA VAL A 107 -3.65 16.11 12.90
C VAL A 107 -3.57 17.50 12.25
N GLY A 108 -4.55 17.88 11.43
CA GLY A 108 -4.61 19.20 10.79
C GLY A 108 -3.72 19.34 9.55
N LEU A 109 -3.22 18.23 8.98
CA LEU A 109 -2.54 18.26 7.69
C LEU A 109 -3.55 18.32 6.55
N PRO A 110 -3.17 18.90 5.39
CA PRO A 110 -4.02 18.91 4.22
C PRO A 110 -4.24 17.48 3.68
N GLU A 111 -5.34 17.29 2.95
CA GLU A 111 -5.54 16.04 2.23
C GLU A 111 -4.45 15.86 1.18
N TRP A 112 -4.00 14.62 1.03
CA TRP A 112 -3.05 14.27 -0.02
C TRP A 112 -3.79 14.09 -1.35
N HIS A 113 -3.35 14.76 -2.42
CA HIS A 113 -4.01 14.80 -3.72
C HIS A 113 -3.13 14.31 -4.88
N GLY A 114 -2.12 13.48 -4.61
CA GLY A 114 -1.24 12.94 -5.63
C GLY A 114 -1.91 11.88 -6.52
N LYS A 115 -1.13 11.34 -7.44
CA LYS A 115 -1.55 10.22 -8.28
C LYS A 115 -1.59 8.93 -7.47
N LYS A 116 -2.63 8.13 -7.69
CA LYS A 116 -2.84 6.84 -7.03
C LYS A 116 -2.81 5.71 -8.05
N MET A 117 -2.24 4.56 -7.65
CA MET A 117 -2.24 3.32 -8.40
C MET A 117 -2.63 2.16 -7.48
N ASP A 118 -3.54 1.31 -7.93
CA ASP A 118 -3.99 0.11 -7.23
C ASP A 118 -3.40 -1.12 -7.91
N THR A 119 -2.62 -1.91 -7.17
CA THR A 119 -1.98 -3.10 -7.74
C THR A 119 -2.96 -4.25 -7.95
N VAL A 120 -4.12 -4.31 -7.26
CA VAL A 120 -5.18 -5.29 -7.56
C VAL A 120 -5.71 -5.05 -8.98
N GLU A 121 -6.05 -3.80 -9.31
CA GLU A 121 -6.55 -3.47 -10.64
C GLU A 121 -5.47 -3.65 -11.72
N LEU A 122 -4.23 -3.27 -11.42
CA LEU A 122 -3.13 -3.45 -12.34
C LEU A 122 -2.86 -4.94 -12.63
N THR A 123 -2.88 -5.79 -11.59
CA THR A 123 -2.65 -7.23 -11.77
C THR A 123 -3.76 -7.94 -12.52
N LYS A 124 -5.03 -7.53 -12.35
CA LYS A 124 -6.14 -8.03 -13.19
C LYS A 124 -5.91 -7.79 -14.69
N ILE A 125 -5.25 -6.70 -15.02
CA ILE A 125 -4.92 -6.38 -16.41
C ILE A 125 -3.70 -7.16 -16.90
N MET A 126 -2.63 -7.22 -16.08
CA MET A 126 -1.36 -7.83 -16.45
C MET A 126 -1.35 -9.36 -16.37
N PHE A 127 -2.12 -9.92 -15.44
CA PHE A 127 -2.22 -11.35 -15.15
C PHE A 127 -3.69 -11.80 -15.10
N PRO A 128 -4.44 -11.70 -16.22
CA PRO A 128 -5.89 -11.93 -16.23
C PRO A 128 -6.29 -13.38 -15.94
N THR A 129 -5.33 -14.30 -15.92
CA THR A 129 -5.53 -15.74 -15.64
C THR A 129 -5.12 -16.12 -14.21
N ALA A 130 -4.72 -15.17 -13.38
CA ALA A 130 -4.37 -15.44 -11.99
C ALA A 130 -5.56 -16.02 -11.22
N ILE A 131 -5.31 -17.02 -10.39
CA ILE A 131 -6.34 -17.73 -9.63
C ILE A 131 -6.99 -16.81 -8.59
N SER A 132 -6.20 -15.92 -8.00
CA SER A 132 -6.64 -14.97 -6.98
C SER A 132 -5.83 -13.69 -7.10
N TYR A 133 -6.45 -12.57 -6.68
CA TYR A 133 -5.79 -11.27 -6.62
C TYR A 133 -5.52 -10.81 -5.17
N LYS A 134 -5.59 -11.71 -4.20
CA LYS A 134 -5.06 -11.46 -2.86
C LYS A 134 -3.55 -11.42 -2.92
N LEU A 135 -2.93 -10.53 -2.16
CA LEU A 135 -1.47 -10.34 -2.19
C LEU A 135 -0.69 -11.63 -1.94
N SER A 136 -1.11 -12.42 -0.95
CA SER A 136 -0.47 -13.70 -0.61
C SER A 136 -0.51 -14.71 -1.77
N ASP A 137 -1.66 -14.81 -2.44
CA ASP A 137 -1.84 -15.75 -3.54
C ASP A 137 -1.06 -15.30 -4.78
N LEU A 138 -1.11 -14.00 -5.09
CA LEU A 138 -0.30 -13.41 -6.17
C LEU A 138 1.20 -13.54 -5.90
N ALA A 139 1.63 -13.30 -4.68
CA ALA A 139 3.03 -13.46 -4.31
C ALA A 139 3.51 -14.90 -4.55
N ALA A 140 2.71 -15.89 -4.15
CA ALA A 140 3.01 -17.30 -4.39
C ALA A 140 3.06 -17.62 -5.89
N GLU A 141 2.06 -17.20 -6.68
CA GLU A 141 1.97 -17.45 -8.12
C GLU A 141 3.12 -16.77 -8.89
N LEU A 142 3.48 -15.55 -8.53
CA LEU A 142 4.54 -14.78 -9.17
C LEU A 142 5.95 -15.05 -8.58
N GLN A 143 6.06 -16.00 -7.64
CA GLN A 143 7.31 -16.37 -6.96
C GLN A 143 7.96 -15.17 -6.25
N ILE A 144 7.15 -14.34 -5.62
CA ILE A 144 7.58 -13.20 -4.81
C ILE A 144 7.73 -13.65 -3.35
N PRO A 145 8.85 -13.37 -2.67
CA PRO A 145 9.00 -13.70 -1.26
C PRO A 145 8.03 -12.85 -0.42
N LEU A 146 7.19 -13.52 0.35
CA LEU A 146 6.32 -12.93 1.38
C LEU A 146 6.53 -13.77 2.65
N LYS A 147 7.28 -13.22 3.61
CA LYS A 147 7.68 -13.98 4.81
C LYS A 147 6.53 -14.11 5.78
N GLN A 148 5.83 -13.03 6.04
CA GLN A 148 4.71 -12.99 6.95
C GLN A 148 3.61 -12.08 6.39
N ALA A 149 2.54 -12.68 5.87
CA ALA A 149 1.36 -11.94 5.45
C ALA A 149 0.70 -11.22 6.66
N HIS A 150 0.04 -10.11 6.40
CA HIS A 150 -0.56 -9.25 7.42
C HIS A 150 0.47 -8.62 8.37
N ARG A 151 1.61 -8.25 7.78
CA ARG A 151 2.63 -7.38 8.36
C ARG A 151 2.94 -6.31 7.34
N ALA A 152 2.69 -5.06 7.67
CA ALA A 152 2.77 -3.96 6.71
C ALA A 152 4.14 -3.88 6.00
N ASP A 153 5.24 -4.18 6.68
CA ASP A 153 6.59 -4.18 6.09
C ASP A 153 6.78 -5.27 5.03
N ASP A 154 6.35 -6.50 5.29
CA ASP A 154 6.42 -7.61 4.34
C ASP A 154 5.42 -7.41 3.19
N ASP A 155 4.20 -6.93 3.46
CA ASP A 155 3.15 -6.72 2.48
C ASP A 155 3.47 -5.53 1.56
N ALA A 156 3.99 -4.41 2.06
CA ALA A 156 4.47 -3.30 1.23
C ALA A 156 5.65 -3.72 0.34
N TYR A 157 6.59 -4.52 0.87
CA TYR A 157 7.71 -5.04 0.09
C TYR A 157 7.24 -5.98 -1.02
N ALA A 158 6.34 -6.92 -0.70
CA ALA A 158 5.76 -7.82 -1.70
C ALA A 158 4.96 -7.05 -2.76
N THR A 159 4.18 -6.04 -2.37
CA THR A 159 3.45 -5.15 -3.29
C THR A 159 4.39 -4.38 -4.22
N ALA A 160 5.56 -3.94 -3.74
CA ALA A 160 6.58 -3.31 -4.59
C ALA A 160 7.11 -4.29 -5.65
N LEU A 161 7.32 -5.55 -5.28
CA LEU A 161 7.75 -6.58 -6.23
C LEU A 161 6.62 -6.97 -7.21
N VAL A 162 5.36 -7.01 -6.77
CA VAL A 162 4.19 -7.18 -7.66
C VAL A 162 4.15 -6.05 -8.69
N LEU A 163 4.30 -4.80 -8.27
CA LEU A 163 4.36 -3.66 -9.17
C LEU A 163 5.48 -3.81 -10.21
N LYS A 164 6.67 -4.23 -9.78
CA LYS A 164 7.81 -4.49 -10.67
C LYS A 164 7.51 -5.62 -11.67
N LYS A 165 6.88 -6.70 -11.24
CA LYS A 165 6.43 -7.80 -12.12
C LYS A 165 5.41 -7.33 -13.16
N CYS A 166 4.48 -6.48 -12.78
CA CYS A 166 3.54 -5.85 -13.72
C CYS A 166 4.27 -5.02 -14.77
N TRP A 167 5.26 -4.24 -14.38
CA TRP A 167 6.11 -3.48 -15.30
C TRP A 167 6.89 -4.39 -16.25
N GLU A 168 7.59 -5.40 -15.73
CA GLU A 168 8.32 -6.37 -16.52
C GLU A 168 7.42 -7.04 -17.56
N LYS A 169 6.21 -7.44 -17.15
CA LYS A 169 5.21 -8.01 -18.04
C LYS A 169 4.77 -7.01 -19.11
N MET A 170 4.49 -5.77 -18.74
CA MET A 170 4.09 -4.71 -19.65
C MET A 170 5.14 -4.47 -20.75
N MET A 171 6.42 -4.53 -20.42
CA MET A 171 7.52 -4.35 -21.39
C MET A 171 7.61 -5.48 -22.40
N THR A 172 7.00 -6.62 -22.14
CA THR A 172 6.92 -7.74 -23.10
C THR A 172 5.71 -7.68 -24.03
N LEU A 173 4.75 -6.76 -23.79
CA LEU A 173 3.52 -6.67 -24.55
C LEU A 173 3.72 -5.85 -25.85
N PRO A 174 3.06 -6.23 -26.96
CA PRO A 174 3.03 -5.42 -28.17
C PRO A 174 2.40 -4.03 -27.90
N LEU A 175 2.88 -3.00 -28.60
CA LEU A 175 2.35 -1.62 -28.48
C LEU A 175 0.82 -1.55 -28.64
N VAL A 176 0.25 -2.30 -29.56
CA VAL A 176 -1.21 -2.36 -29.78
C VAL A 176 -1.95 -2.83 -28.54
N THR A 177 -1.39 -3.78 -27.80
CA THR A 177 -1.97 -4.27 -26.53
C THR A 177 -1.92 -3.18 -25.46
N LEU A 178 -0.83 -2.42 -25.36
CA LEU A 178 -0.70 -1.30 -24.44
C LEU A 178 -1.71 -0.18 -24.72
N GLU A 179 -1.97 0.13 -25.98
CA GLU A 179 -3.01 1.09 -26.37
C GLU A 179 -4.42 0.63 -25.95
N LEU A 180 -4.72 -0.67 -26.08
CA LEU A 180 -6.01 -1.24 -25.64
C LEU A 180 -6.16 -1.19 -24.12
N ILE A 181 -5.10 -1.47 -23.38
CA ILE A 181 -5.07 -1.37 -21.91
C ILE A 181 -5.30 0.09 -21.49
N HIS A 182 -4.59 1.02 -22.11
CA HIS A 182 -4.75 2.45 -21.85
C HIS A 182 -6.20 2.92 -22.08
N LYS A 183 -6.81 2.56 -23.20
CA LYS A 183 -8.20 2.87 -23.54
C LYS A 183 -9.21 2.26 -22.53
N ARG A 184 -8.97 1.05 -22.02
CA ARG A 184 -9.82 0.43 -20.99
C ARG A 184 -9.70 1.13 -19.65
N SER A 185 -8.49 1.48 -19.21
CA SER A 185 -8.26 2.19 -17.95
C SER A 185 -8.93 3.57 -17.91
N PHE A 186 -9.06 4.25 -19.05
CA PHE A 186 -9.78 5.52 -19.14
C PHE A 186 -11.31 5.37 -19.13
N ARG A 187 -11.85 4.26 -19.64
CA ARG A 187 -13.31 4.03 -19.65
C ARG A 187 -13.87 3.63 -18.27
N LEU A 188 -13.04 3.16 -17.36
CA LEU A 188 -13.45 2.82 -15.99
C LEU A 188 -13.51 4.04 -15.05
N LYS A 189 -13.14 5.24 -15.53
CA LYS A 189 -13.14 6.50 -14.77
C LYS A 189 -14.18 7.51 -15.25
N SER A 190 -15.02 7.14 -16.21
CA SER A 190 -16.16 7.90 -16.70
C SER A 190 -17.47 7.17 -16.32
#